data_f0b9c9f666d2a5dbf7e2681cbc7b1266
#
_entry.id   f0b9c9f666d2a5dbf7e2681cbc7b1266
#
_cell.length_a   1.000
_cell.length_b   1.000
_cell.length_c   1.000
_cell.angle_alpha   90.00
_cell.angle_beta   90.00
_cell.angle_gamma   90.00
#
_symmetry.space_group_name_H-M   'P 1'
#
loop_
_entity.id
_entity.type
_entity.pdbx_description
1 polymer ?
#
loop_
_entity_poly.entity_id
_entity_poly.type
_entity_poly.pdbx_seq_one_letter_code
_entity_poly.pdbx_strand_id
1 'polypeptide(L)'
;MFASRFARVRSAWRLAAVLCVASAAWPAAASPKQAEAAASSAAQVRLTIVVMRHGVRAPTQSPDDLAKYAAQPWPQWPVAPGQLTAHGAAGMQALGARYRQRWLSMSALAPDCAGSGAVVIADSTPRNHDSAAAFTEGLLPGCQAHYLALPTTQNNPLFHFGKDEDKDDAAPAPTLHPDAATRSRLRALQRVLSGCAGSACAAQESPRLDDPQRLQDPAQAAKVLKTAGSLAENLMLEYAQDLPLPQVAWGRADAAALQRLVGLHNASFAYSKRALPAARAGGSNLLAHLLATLQAAAGQAPAVAPLAPADTRALVLLGHDTNLAHLAGLFGIDPIVRGQSDAYPPGGALLLDLVRQDGQDFLQLRSVVPTLPALRANRFDGRSLRERRWPLPGCGGRLRCPLAIALPALQARLDPQRVEAAVPAMTEWPAQAASVGE
;
A
#
# COMPACT_ATOMS: atom_id res chain seq x y z
N MET A 1 64.31 -3.48 -28.62
CA MET A 1 65.66 -2.92 -28.39
C MET A 1 65.84 -2.72 -26.90
N PHE A 2 66.92 -3.37 -26.39
CA PHE A 2 67.59 -3.24 -25.07
C PHE A 2 66.73 -3.43 -23.82
N ALA A 3 66.75 -4.52 -23.11
CA ALA A 3 67.83 -5.40 -22.55
C ALA A 3 68.65 -4.77 -21.43
N SER A 4 68.64 -5.45 -20.33
CA SER A 4 69.75 -5.78 -19.39
C SER A 4 69.67 -5.00 -18.04
N ARG A 5 70.10 -5.47 -16.89
CA ARG A 5 70.68 -6.73 -16.39
C ARG A 5 70.94 -6.55 -14.87
N PHE A 6 70.72 -7.61 -14.12
CA PHE A 6 71.53 -8.13 -12.98
C PHE A 6 72.27 -7.19 -12.01
N ALA A 7 72.07 -7.39 -10.71
CA ALA A 7 73.18 -7.86 -9.85
C ALA A 7 72.70 -8.37 -8.47
N ARG A 8 73.06 -9.62 -8.17
CA ARG A 8 73.01 -10.21 -6.81
C ARG A 8 74.27 -9.75 -6.07
N VAL A 9 74.16 -9.45 -4.78
CA VAL A 9 75.28 -9.58 -3.82
C VAL A 9 74.83 -10.32 -2.60
N ARG A 10 75.43 -11.46 -2.34
CA ARG A 10 75.44 -12.22 -1.08
C ARG A 10 76.54 -11.67 -0.20
N SER A 11 76.28 -11.50 1.11
CA SER A 11 77.36 -11.65 2.10
C SER A 11 76.71 -12.01 3.44
N ALA A 12 77.36 -12.97 4.05
CA ALA A 12 77.01 -13.71 5.27
C ALA A 12 77.71 -13.06 6.51
N TRP A 13 77.28 -13.58 7.68
CA TRP A 13 77.95 -13.62 8.97
C TRP A 13 77.66 -12.51 9.97
N ARG A 14 77.00 -12.72 11.13
CA ARG A 14 77.51 -13.39 12.35
C ARG A 14 76.43 -13.55 13.38
N LEU A 15 76.40 -14.69 14.05
CA LEU A 15 75.64 -14.98 15.26
C LEU A 15 76.04 -14.09 16.44
N ALA A 16 75.04 -13.52 17.13
CA ALA A 16 75.15 -13.17 18.52
C ALA A 16 73.85 -13.59 19.22
N ALA A 17 73.94 -14.60 20.07
CA ALA A 17 72.86 -15.07 20.91
C ALA A 17 72.69 -14.09 22.09
N VAL A 18 71.56 -13.43 22.18
CA VAL A 18 71.14 -12.71 23.37
C VAL A 18 69.93 -13.43 23.92
N LEU A 19 70.09 -14.08 25.09
CA LEU A 19 68.97 -14.60 25.86
C LEU A 19 68.13 -13.42 26.41
N CYS A 20 66.99 -13.19 25.83
CA CYS A 20 65.92 -12.40 26.44
C CYS A 20 64.93 -13.36 27.10
N VAL A 21 64.84 -13.33 28.41
CA VAL A 21 63.79 -13.95 29.21
C VAL A 21 62.50 -13.17 28.91
N ALA A 22 61.64 -13.75 28.10
CA ALA A 22 60.30 -13.24 27.85
C ALA A 22 59.38 -13.70 28.99
N SER A 23 59.05 -12.77 29.90
CA SER A 23 57.94 -12.95 30.82
C SER A 23 56.63 -13.00 30.04
N ALA A 24 56.10 -14.19 29.88
CA ALA A 24 54.74 -14.40 29.30
C ALA A 24 53.71 -13.88 30.32
N ALA A 25 53.23 -12.67 30.10
CA ALA A 25 51.99 -12.24 30.72
C ALA A 25 50.82 -12.96 30.04
N TRP A 26 50.23 -13.91 30.71
CA TRP A 26 48.96 -14.51 30.29
C TRP A 26 47.88 -13.41 30.26
N PRO A 27 47.13 -13.30 29.17
CA PRO A 27 45.96 -12.43 29.19
C PRO A 27 44.96 -12.99 30.21
N ALA A 28 44.58 -12.22 31.20
CA ALA A 28 43.52 -12.55 32.14
C ALA A 28 42.26 -12.92 31.32
N ALA A 29 41.81 -14.16 31.47
CA ALA A 29 40.54 -14.59 30.89
C ALA A 29 39.42 -13.69 31.44
N ALA A 30 38.78 -12.93 30.58
CA ALA A 30 37.64 -12.14 30.93
C ALA A 30 36.55 -13.07 31.51
N SER A 31 36.03 -12.70 32.68
CA SER A 31 34.98 -13.45 33.36
C SER A 31 33.77 -13.68 32.44
N PRO A 32 33.18 -14.89 32.41
CA PRO A 32 32.03 -15.17 31.53
C PRO A 32 30.81 -14.25 31.74
N LYS A 33 30.70 -13.54 32.85
CA LYS A 33 29.66 -12.54 33.10
C LYS A 33 29.74 -11.24 32.27
N GLN A 34 30.88 -10.94 31.64
CA GLN A 34 31.04 -9.76 30.77
C GLN A 34 30.77 -10.06 29.29
N ALA A 35 30.73 -11.33 28.89
CA ALA A 35 30.39 -11.74 27.54
C ALA A 35 28.86 -11.83 27.30
N GLU A 36 28.04 -11.89 28.36
CA GLU A 36 26.58 -11.98 28.27
C GLU A 36 25.87 -10.62 28.04
N ALA A 37 26.56 -9.51 28.19
CA ALA A 37 25.98 -8.16 28.11
C ALA A 37 26.00 -7.55 26.70
N ALA A 38 26.42 -8.27 25.65
CA ALA A 38 26.60 -7.72 24.31
C ALA A 38 25.88 -8.46 23.18
N ALA A 39 25.04 -9.44 23.49
CA ALA A 39 24.15 -10.01 22.47
C ALA A 39 22.89 -9.13 22.38
N SER A 40 22.95 -8.07 21.54
CA SER A 40 21.73 -7.36 21.11
C SER A 40 20.70 -8.39 20.67
N SER A 41 19.55 -8.46 21.33
CA SER A 41 18.51 -9.41 20.95
C SER A 41 18.06 -9.11 19.51
N ALA A 42 17.97 -10.16 18.68
CA ALA A 42 17.50 -10.01 17.31
C ALA A 42 16.12 -9.32 17.32
N ALA A 43 15.96 -8.31 16.46
CA ALA A 43 14.69 -7.61 16.34
C ALA A 43 13.57 -8.57 15.91
N GLN A 44 12.53 -8.69 16.72
CA GLN A 44 11.39 -9.58 16.48
C GLN A 44 10.14 -8.78 16.10
N VAL A 45 9.53 -9.10 14.97
CA VAL A 45 8.21 -8.58 14.60
C VAL A 45 7.16 -9.27 15.47
N ARG A 46 6.42 -8.51 16.27
CA ARG A 46 5.34 -9.00 17.14
C ARG A 46 4.00 -9.00 16.42
N LEU A 47 3.72 -7.95 15.66
CA LEU A 47 2.48 -7.78 14.89
C LEU A 47 2.82 -7.05 13.59
N THR A 48 2.28 -7.52 12.48
CA THR A 48 2.20 -6.77 11.22
C THR A 48 0.75 -6.44 10.94
N ILE A 49 0.40 -5.16 10.83
CA ILE A 49 -0.90 -4.70 10.33
C ILE A 49 -0.73 -4.32 8.86
N VAL A 50 -1.60 -4.84 8.00
CA VAL A 50 -1.64 -4.58 6.56
C VAL A 50 -2.98 -3.94 6.22
N VAL A 51 -2.99 -2.70 5.73
CA VAL A 51 -4.16 -2.11 5.10
C VAL A 51 -3.95 -2.15 3.60
N MET A 52 -4.80 -2.89 2.89
CA MET A 52 -4.63 -3.24 1.48
C MET A 52 -5.85 -2.83 0.66
N ARG A 53 -5.62 -2.34 -0.55
CA ARG A 53 -6.68 -2.12 -1.54
C ARG A 53 -7.14 -3.47 -2.12
N HIS A 54 -8.45 -3.60 -2.42
CA HIS A 54 -9.03 -4.72 -3.16
C HIS A 54 -8.30 -5.00 -4.49
N GLY A 55 -8.53 -6.16 -5.09
CA GLY A 55 -7.97 -6.59 -6.37
C GLY A 55 -8.48 -5.81 -7.59
N VAL A 56 -8.08 -6.24 -8.78
CA VAL A 56 -8.51 -5.65 -10.06
C VAL A 56 -10.02 -5.82 -10.24
N ARG A 57 -10.70 -4.73 -10.59
CA ARG A 57 -12.16 -4.63 -10.75
C ARG A 57 -12.55 -3.94 -12.06
N ALA A 58 -13.78 -4.11 -12.48
CA ALA A 58 -14.37 -3.26 -13.53
C ALA A 58 -14.46 -1.78 -13.06
N PRO A 59 -14.47 -0.81 -14.00
CA PRO A 59 -14.79 0.58 -13.70
C PRO A 59 -16.07 0.70 -12.85
N THR A 60 -16.13 1.72 -11.98
CA THR A 60 -17.34 1.96 -11.17
C THR A 60 -18.41 2.73 -11.91
N GLN A 61 -18.03 3.44 -12.99
CA GLN A 61 -18.95 4.15 -13.85
C GLN A 61 -19.67 3.17 -14.79
N SER A 62 -20.92 3.51 -15.15
CA SER A 62 -21.64 2.79 -16.19
C SER A 62 -20.99 2.98 -17.57
N PRO A 63 -21.21 2.05 -18.53
CA PRO A 63 -20.76 2.24 -19.90
C PRO A 63 -21.25 3.55 -20.52
N ASP A 64 -22.50 3.97 -20.25
CA ASP A 64 -23.08 5.21 -20.74
C ASP A 64 -22.40 6.46 -20.17
N ASP A 65 -21.98 6.40 -18.90
CA ASP A 65 -21.23 7.50 -18.29
C ASP A 65 -19.81 7.62 -18.85
N LEU A 66 -19.20 6.48 -19.15
CA LEU A 66 -17.89 6.43 -19.78
C LEU A 66 -17.91 6.87 -21.25
N ALA A 67 -18.98 6.53 -21.98
CA ALA A 67 -19.14 6.91 -23.40
C ALA A 67 -19.09 8.41 -23.63
N LYS A 68 -19.48 9.23 -22.64
CA LYS A 68 -19.42 10.70 -22.71
C LYS A 68 -18.01 11.26 -22.91
N TYR A 69 -16.96 10.51 -22.58
CA TYR A 69 -15.58 11.00 -22.53
C TYR A 69 -14.67 10.45 -23.62
N ALA A 70 -15.11 9.45 -24.39
CA ALA A 70 -14.28 8.82 -25.41
C ALA A 70 -14.99 8.81 -26.78
N ALA A 71 -14.20 8.94 -27.85
CA ALA A 71 -14.70 8.89 -29.23
C ALA A 71 -15.08 7.49 -29.70
N GLN A 72 -14.62 6.47 -28.98
CA GLN A 72 -14.89 5.07 -29.27
C GLN A 72 -15.48 4.37 -28.05
N PRO A 73 -16.29 3.30 -28.24
CA PRO A 73 -16.78 2.50 -27.13
C PRO A 73 -15.65 2.00 -26.23
N TRP A 74 -15.87 2.04 -24.93
CA TRP A 74 -14.96 1.43 -23.94
C TRP A 74 -15.01 -0.09 -24.06
N PRO A 75 -13.92 -0.79 -23.72
CA PRO A 75 -13.91 -2.25 -23.68
C PRO A 75 -15.01 -2.80 -22.78
N GLN A 76 -15.59 -3.93 -23.17
CA GLN A 76 -16.53 -4.65 -22.32
C GLN A 76 -15.78 -5.37 -21.20
N TRP A 77 -16.35 -5.32 -20.01
CA TRP A 77 -15.83 -6.01 -18.84
C TRP A 77 -16.63 -7.29 -18.57
N PRO A 78 -15.99 -8.36 -18.06
CA PRO A 78 -16.67 -9.64 -17.82
C PRO A 78 -17.59 -9.61 -16.60
N VAL A 79 -17.63 -8.49 -15.85
CA VAL A 79 -18.42 -8.32 -14.64
C VAL A 79 -19.09 -6.93 -14.64
N ALA A 80 -20.11 -6.77 -13.80
CA ALA A 80 -20.80 -5.49 -13.63
C ALA A 80 -19.87 -4.38 -13.10
N PRO A 81 -20.23 -3.10 -13.28
CA PRO A 81 -19.45 -1.97 -12.78
C PRO A 81 -19.09 -2.11 -11.29
N GLY A 82 -17.81 -1.91 -10.98
CA GLY A 82 -17.29 -1.94 -9.62
C GLY A 82 -17.07 -3.33 -9.01
N GLN A 83 -17.42 -4.41 -9.70
CA GLN A 83 -17.22 -5.77 -9.21
C GLN A 83 -15.78 -6.26 -9.45
N LEU A 84 -15.28 -7.10 -8.54
CA LEU A 84 -14.00 -7.78 -8.69
C LEU A 84 -14.06 -8.72 -9.91
N THR A 85 -12.99 -8.77 -10.69
CA THR A 85 -12.92 -9.72 -11.81
C THR A 85 -12.32 -11.06 -11.35
N ALA A 86 -12.53 -12.12 -12.12
CA ALA A 86 -11.87 -13.41 -11.87
C ALA A 86 -10.34 -13.28 -11.88
N HIS A 87 -9.80 -12.44 -12.80
CA HIS A 87 -8.37 -12.09 -12.82
C HIS A 87 -7.95 -11.37 -11.53
N GLY A 88 -8.76 -10.42 -11.05
CA GLY A 88 -8.53 -9.73 -9.78
C GLY A 88 -8.54 -10.67 -8.58
N ALA A 89 -9.48 -11.62 -8.53
CA ALA A 89 -9.56 -12.65 -7.49
C ALA A 89 -8.31 -13.55 -7.49
N ALA A 90 -7.91 -14.06 -8.66
CA ALA A 90 -6.68 -14.85 -8.81
C ALA A 90 -5.43 -14.07 -8.37
N GLY A 91 -5.38 -12.76 -8.66
CA GLY A 91 -4.32 -11.87 -8.19
C GLY A 91 -4.29 -11.73 -6.67
N MET A 92 -5.45 -11.59 -6.04
CA MET A 92 -5.53 -11.51 -4.57
C MET A 92 -5.12 -12.83 -3.91
N GLN A 93 -5.51 -13.98 -4.46
CA GLN A 93 -5.08 -15.30 -4.00
C GLN A 93 -3.55 -15.46 -4.11
N ALA A 94 -2.96 -15.07 -5.24
CA ALA A 94 -1.52 -15.10 -5.44
C ALA A 94 -0.76 -14.16 -4.48
N LEU A 95 -1.33 -12.98 -4.16
CA LEU A 95 -0.80 -12.09 -3.14
C LEU A 95 -0.88 -12.72 -1.74
N GLY A 96 -2.00 -13.34 -1.38
CA GLY A 96 -2.15 -14.09 -0.12
C GLY A 96 -1.06 -15.15 0.04
N ALA A 97 -0.83 -15.96 -0.99
CA ALA A 97 0.25 -16.96 -1.02
C ALA A 97 1.65 -16.33 -0.85
N ARG A 98 1.88 -15.14 -1.45
CA ARG A 98 3.13 -14.42 -1.28
C ARG A 98 3.32 -13.89 0.14
N TYR A 99 2.27 -13.34 0.77
CA TYR A 99 2.30 -12.93 2.16
C TYR A 99 2.53 -14.12 3.10
N ARG A 100 1.89 -15.27 2.85
CA ARG A 100 2.16 -16.51 3.57
C ARG A 100 3.65 -16.88 3.57
N GLN A 101 4.27 -16.96 2.39
CA GLN A 101 5.70 -17.28 2.27
C GLN A 101 6.57 -16.34 3.11
N ARG A 102 6.29 -15.03 3.03
CA ARG A 102 7.04 -14.03 3.79
C ARG A 102 6.86 -14.20 5.30
N TRP A 103 5.64 -14.40 5.77
CA TRP A 103 5.35 -14.50 7.20
C TRP A 103 5.82 -15.81 7.82
N LEU A 104 5.74 -16.91 7.09
CA LEU A 104 6.36 -18.18 7.51
C LEU A 104 7.89 -18.04 7.68
N SER A 105 8.56 -17.37 6.73
CA SER A 105 10.01 -17.15 6.82
C SER A 105 10.43 -16.23 7.97
N MET A 106 9.49 -15.41 8.48
CA MET A 106 9.69 -14.51 9.63
C MET A 106 9.14 -15.08 10.94
N SER A 107 8.63 -16.32 10.94
CA SER A 107 7.92 -16.94 12.07
C SER A 107 6.76 -16.07 12.60
N ALA A 108 6.18 -15.24 11.72
CA ALA A 108 5.03 -14.38 12.03
C ALA A 108 3.70 -15.09 11.75
N LEU A 109 3.71 -16.26 11.13
CA LEU A 109 2.55 -17.10 10.85
C LEU A 109 2.90 -18.54 11.23
N ALA A 110 1.98 -19.25 11.87
CA ALA A 110 2.14 -20.70 12.11
C ALA A 110 1.90 -21.48 10.79
N PRO A 111 2.59 -22.60 10.58
CA PRO A 111 2.44 -23.41 9.37
C PRO A 111 1.11 -24.17 9.30
N ASP A 112 0.51 -24.44 10.46
CA ASP A 112 -0.75 -25.14 10.64
C ASP A 112 -1.95 -24.19 10.61
N CYS A 113 -3.15 -24.74 10.43
CA CYS A 113 -4.39 -23.96 10.41
C CYS A 113 -4.78 -23.48 11.81
N ALA A 114 -4.53 -24.31 12.84
CA ALA A 114 -4.85 -23.99 14.22
C ALA A 114 -3.80 -23.03 14.77
N GLY A 115 -4.20 -21.84 15.20
CA GLY A 115 -3.29 -20.86 15.78
C GLY A 115 -2.43 -20.14 14.74
N SER A 116 -2.93 -19.97 13.50
CA SER A 116 -2.22 -19.21 12.46
C SER A 116 -1.77 -17.81 12.91
N GLY A 117 -2.47 -17.23 13.93
CA GLY A 117 -2.19 -15.87 14.42
C GLY A 117 -2.55 -14.77 13.41
N ALA A 118 -3.31 -15.11 12.36
CA ALA A 118 -3.77 -14.16 11.35
C ALA A 118 -5.25 -13.83 11.52
N VAL A 119 -5.58 -12.54 11.40
CA VAL A 119 -6.95 -12.02 11.31
C VAL A 119 -7.10 -11.24 10.02
N VAL A 120 -8.14 -11.52 9.25
CA VAL A 120 -8.46 -10.80 8.00
C VAL A 120 -9.81 -10.12 8.17
N ILE A 121 -9.86 -8.81 7.89
CA ILE A 121 -11.07 -7.98 7.96
C ILE A 121 -11.30 -7.36 6.59
N ALA A 122 -12.55 -7.38 6.11
CA ALA A 122 -12.92 -6.72 4.86
C ALA A 122 -13.92 -5.58 5.07
N ASP A 123 -13.86 -4.59 4.18
CA ASP A 123 -14.97 -3.69 4.00
C ASP A 123 -16.20 -4.41 3.47
N SER A 124 -17.38 -3.87 3.74
CA SER A 124 -18.68 -4.46 3.38
C SER A 124 -19.01 -4.46 1.88
N THR A 125 -18.23 -3.80 1.02
CA THR A 125 -18.51 -3.81 -0.44
C THR A 125 -18.22 -5.18 -1.06
N PRO A 126 -19.03 -5.65 -2.05
CA PRO A 126 -18.86 -6.98 -2.64
C PRO A 126 -17.44 -7.28 -3.09
N ARG A 127 -16.79 -6.37 -3.82
CA ARG A 127 -15.39 -6.55 -4.28
C ARG A 127 -14.37 -6.73 -3.14
N ASN A 128 -14.64 -6.19 -1.94
CA ASN A 128 -13.78 -6.40 -0.78
C ASN A 128 -14.03 -7.76 -0.13
N HIS A 129 -15.28 -8.22 -0.07
CA HIS A 129 -15.61 -9.58 0.32
C HIS A 129 -14.88 -10.59 -0.59
N ASP A 130 -15.02 -10.45 -1.91
CA ASP A 130 -14.38 -11.34 -2.89
C ASP A 130 -12.84 -11.27 -2.79
N SER A 131 -12.28 -10.07 -2.58
CA SER A 131 -10.83 -9.89 -2.39
C SER A 131 -10.35 -10.54 -1.10
N ALA A 132 -11.11 -10.44 -0.02
CA ALA A 132 -10.76 -11.05 1.26
C ALA A 132 -10.85 -12.58 1.19
N ALA A 133 -11.89 -13.13 0.59
CA ALA A 133 -12.03 -14.55 0.37
C ALA A 133 -10.82 -15.11 -0.40
N ALA A 134 -10.51 -14.53 -1.56
CA ALA A 134 -9.39 -14.95 -2.39
C ALA A 134 -8.03 -14.78 -1.70
N PHE A 135 -7.80 -13.65 -1.03
CA PHE A 135 -6.56 -13.41 -0.29
C PHE A 135 -6.38 -14.41 0.86
N THR A 136 -7.44 -14.66 1.62
CA THR A 136 -7.42 -15.59 2.77
C THR A 136 -7.16 -17.01 2.31
N GLU A 137 -7.77 -17.46 1.21
CA GLU A 137 -7.48 -18.76 0.59
C GLU A 137 -5.99 -18.91 0.21
N GLY A 138 -5.39 -17.87 -0.37
CA GLY A 138 -3.96 -17.86 -0.67
C GLY A 138 -3.07 -17.80 0.58
N LEU A 139 -3.52 -17.10 1.62
CA LEU A 139 -2.78 -16.96 2.88
C LEU A 139 -2.80 -18.24 3.71
N LEU A 140 -3.94 -18.93 3.76
CA LEU A 140 -4.21 -20.11 4.59
C LEU A 140 -4.78 -21.25 3.73
N PRO A 141 -4.04 -21.74 2.72
CA PRO A 141 -4.54 -22.73 1.77
C PRO A 141 -4.87 -24.04 2.48
N GLY A 142 -6.03 -24.61 2.14
CA GLY A 142 -6.50 -25.88 2.74
C GLY A 142 -6.99 -25.77 4.18
N CYS A 143 -6.93 -24.57 4.79
CA CYS A 143 -7.58 -24.30 6.05
C CYS A 143 -9.05 -23.95 5.80
N GLN A 144 -9.95 -24.32 6.69
CA GLN A 144 -11.30 -23.74 6.70
C GLN A 144 -11.22 -22.32 7.25
N ALA A 145 -10.55 -21.44 6.49
CA ALA A 145 -10.23 -20.11 6.92
C ALA A 145 -11.45 -19.17 6.73
N HIS A 146 -11.52 -18.15 7.59
CA HIS A 146 -12.58 -17.16 7.59
C HIS A 146 -11.97 -15.76 7.55
N TYR A 147 -12.75 -14.80 7.08
CA TYR A 147 -12.51 -13.38 7.24
C TYR A 147 -13.70 -12.71 7.91
N LEU A 148 -13.48 -11.58 8.55
CA LEU A 148 -14.51 -10.80 9.25
C LEU A 148 -15.00 -9.66 8.37
N ALA A 149 -16.30 -9.47 8.25
CA ALA A 149 -16.90 -8.34 7.54
C ALA A 149 -18.32 -8.06 8.00
N LEU A 150 -18.81 -6.85 7.73
CA LEU A 150 -20.24 -6.56 7.79
C LEU A 150 -20.93 -7.07 6.52
N PRO A 151 -22.23 -7.38 6.57
CA PRO A 151 -23.02 -7.66 5.37
C PRO A 151 -22.92 -6.54 4.33
N THR A 152 -23.01 -6.89 3.05
CA THR A 152 -22.87 -5.94 1.93
C THR A 152 -23.93 -4.84 1.90
N THR A 153 -25.00 -4.99 2.66
CA THR A 153 -26.09 -4.01 2.82
C THR A 153 -25.83 -2.98 3.93
N GLN A 154 -24.72 -3.12 4.67
CA GLN A 154 -24.38 -2.23 5.80
C GLN A 154 -23.13 -1.41 5.47
N ASN A 155 -23.12 -0.15 5.92
CA ASN A 155 -21.91 0.67 5.87
C ASN A 155 -20.93 0.24 6.96
N ASN A 156 -19.64 0.10 6.62
CA ASN A 156 -18.61 -0.19 7.61
C ASN A 156 -17.87 1.11 7.98
N PRO A 157 -18.08 1.65 9.22
CA PRO A 157 -17.48 2.93 9.61
C PRO A 157 -15.95 2.88 9.74
N LEU A 158 -15.32 1.72 9.77
CA LEU A 158 -13.86 1.61 9.70
C LEU A 158 -13.31 2.06 8.33
N PHE A 159 -14.07 1.79 7.26
CA PHE A 159 -13.64 2.07 5.89
C PHE A 159 -14.33 3.28 5.28
N HIS A 160 -15.54 3.60 5.73
CA HIS A 160 -16.41 4.64 5.18
C HIS A 160 -17.01 5.53 6.27
N PHE A 161 -16.17 6.09 7.13
CA PHE A 161 -16.62 6.97 8.20
C PHE A 161 -17.32 8.21 7.63
N GLY A 162 -18.47 8.58 8.19
CA GLY A 162 -19.23 9.77 7.79
C GLY A 162 -19.84 9.70 6.39
N LYS A 163 -19.97 8.50 5.77
CA LYS A 163 -20.58 8.38 4.44
C LYS A 163 -22.05 8.76 4.40
N ASP A 164 -22.74 8.56 5.50
CA ASP A 164 -24.18 8.81 5.68
C ASP A 164 -24.44 10.18 6.37
N GLU A 165 -23.39 10.94 6.71
CA GLU A 165 -23.51 12.30 7.25
C GLU A 165 -23.78 13.30 6.13
N ASP A 166 -24.52 14.36 6.43
CA ASP A 166 -24.83 15.45 5.51
C ASP A 166 -23.53 16.06 4.94
N LYS A 167 -23.55 16.36 3.63
CA LYS A 167 -22.40 16.88 2.88
C LYS A 167 -21.88 18.23 3.37
N ASP A 168 -22.60 18.87 4.28
CA ASP A 168 -22.29 20.21 4.81
C ASP A 168 -21.13 20.21 5.83
N ASP A 169 -20.80 19.04 6.43
CA ASP A 169 -19.67 18.89 7.36
C ASP A 169 -18.33 18.55 6.68
N ALA A 170 -18.29 18.54 5.36
CA ALA A 170 -17.04 18.32 4.62
C ALA A 170 -16.07 19.48 4.86
N ALA A 171 -14.89 19.20 5.42
CA ALA A 171 -13.83 20.19 5.56
C ALA A 171 -13.61 20.93 4.22
N PRO A 172 -13.47 22.26 4.24
CA PRO A 172 -13.31 23.04 3.02
C PRO A 172 -12.11 22.51 2.22
N ALA A 173 -12.37 22.11 0.98
CA ALA A 173 -11.33 21.62 0.10
C ALA A 173 -10.33 22.76 -0.19
N PRO A 174 -9.02 22.51 -0.16
CA PRO A 174 -8.03 23.51 -0.52
C PRO A 174 -8.27 24.02 -1.95
N THR A 175 -7.87 25.26 -2.26
CA THR A 175 -7.98 25.80 -3.61
C THR A 175 -7.08 25.01 -4.58
N LEU A 176 -7.67 24.45 -5.64
CA LEU A 176 -6.94 23.63 -6.61
C LEU A 176 -6.51 24.44 -7.83
N HIS A 177 -5.21 24.54 -8.04
CA HIS A 177 -4.63 25.05 -9.29
C HIS A 177 -3.72 23.93 -9.86
N PRO A 178 -4.14 23.26 -10.95
CA PRO A 178 -3.32 22.22 -11.56
C PRO A 178 -1.94 22.75 -11.99
N ASP A 179 -0.88 22.06 -11.61
CA ASP A 179 0.48 22.40 -12.02
C ASP A 179 0.75 22.06 -13.50
N ALA A 180 1.91 22.44 -14.02
CA ALA A 180 2.28 22.21 -15.40
C ALA A 180 2.31 20.71 -15.76
N ALA A 181 2.73 19.86 -14.82
CA ALA A 181 2.77 18.41 -14.99
C ALA A 181 1.37 17.81 -15.09
N THR A 182 0.44 18.24 -14.21
CA THR A 182 -0.96 17.82 -14.23
C THR A 182 -1.63 18.27 -15.53
N ARG A 183 -1.46 19.53 -15.95
CA ARG A 183 -1.97 20.02 -17.24
C ARG A 183 -1.42 19.23 -18.43
N SER A 184 -0.14 18.86 -18.41
CA SER A 184 0.46 18.01 -19.46
C SER A 184 -0.18 16.61 -19.50
N ARG A 185 -0.46 16.01 -18.33
CA ARG A 185 -1.17 14.72 -18.25
C ARG A 185 -2.61 14.80 -18.72
N LEU A 186 -3.33 15.90 -18.40
CA LEU A 186 -4.69 16.13 -18.89
C LEU A 186 -4.74 16.18 -20.41
N ARG A 187 -3.81 16.91 -21.06
CA ARG A 187 -3.68 16.92 -22.52
C ARG A 187 -3.37 15.53 -23.08
N ALA A 188 -2.51 14.76 -22.40
CA ALA A 188 -2.18 13.40 -22.84
C ALA A 188 -3.39 12.47 -22.73
N LEU A 189 -4.14 12.52 -21.63
CA LEU A 189 -5.38 11.77 -21.45
C LEU A 189 -6.41 12.15 -22.50
N GLN A 190 -6.62 13.46 -22.75
CA GLN A 190 -7.56 13.93 -23.77
C GLN A 190 -7.24 13.35 -25.14
N ARG A 191 -5.94 13.32 -25.56
CA ARG A 191 -5.56 12.69 -26.83
C ARG A 191 -5.85 11.19 -26.90
N VAL A 192 -5.66 10.47 -25.79
CA VAL A 192 -5.99 9.04 -25.73
C VAL A 192 -7.49 8.81 -25.88
N LEU A 193 -8.30 9.58 -25.17
CA LEU A 193 -9.76 9.47 -25.18
C LEU A 193 -10.36 9.85 -26.55
N SER A 194 -9.90 10.96 -27.11
CA SER A 194 -10.43 11.47 -28.38
C SER A 194 -9.90 10.75 -29.63
N GLY A 195 -8.72 10.13 -29.54
CA GLY A 195 -8.07 9.51 -30.69
C GLY A 195 -7.58 10.49 -31.76
N CYS A 196 -7.54 11.79 -31.41
CA CYS A 196 -7.16 12.87 -32.30
C CYS A 196 -6.23 13.86 -31.57
N ALA A 197 -5.62 14.79 -32.27
CA ALA A 197 -4.77 15.83 -31.72
C ALA A 197 -5.06 17.22 -32.34
N GLY A 198 -4.93 18.28 -31.53
CA GLY A 198 -5.07 19.68 -31.99
C GLY A 198 -6.46 19.99 -32.56
N SER A 199 -6.49 20.70 -33.68
CA SER A 199 -7.74 21.14 -34.33
C SER A 199 -8.62 19.99 -34.82
N ALA A 200 -8.06 18.80 -35.09
CA ALA A 200 -8.82 17.61 -35.45
C ALA A 200 -9.77 17.16 -34.34
N CYS A 201 -9.55 17.59 -33.07
CA CYS A 201 -10.44 17.30 -31.96
C CYS A 201 -11.53 18.37 -31.74
N ALA A 202 -11.48 19.50 -32.47
CA ALA A 202 -12.39 20.63 -32.23
C ALA A 202 -13.87 20.32 -32.52
N ALA A 203 -14.14 19.30 -33.33
CA ALA A 203 -15.49 18.88 -33.71
C ALA A 203 -16.11 17.83 -32.76
N GLN A 204 -15.41 17.41 -31.71
CA GLN A 204 -15.95 16.43 -30.77
C GLN A 204 -16.81 17.08 -29.69
N GLU A 205 -18.03 16.58 -29.55
CA GLU A 205 -19.00 17.03 -28.52
C GLU A 205 -18.62 16.59 -27.10
N SER A 206 -17.59 15.74 -26.94
CA SER A 206 -17.16 15.21 -25.63
C SER A 206 -16.58 16.30 -24.72
N PRO A 207 -16.90 16.30 -23.42
CA PRO A 207 -16.35 17.27 -22.48
C PRO A 207 -14.82 17.25 -22.44
N ARG A 208 -14.19 18.39 -22.75
CA ARG A 208 -12.74 18.49 -22.74
C ARG A 208 -12.21 18.58 -21.32
N LEU A 209 -11.23 17.72 -21.01
CA LEU A 209 -10.54 17.68 -19.71
C LEU A 209 -9.34 18.64 -19.65
N ASP A 210 -8.88 19.11 -20.80
CA ASP A 210 -7.71 20.01 -20.92
C ASP A 210 -8.10 21.46 -21.25
N ASP A 211 -9.37 21.83 -21.09
CA ASP A 211 -9.88 23.17 -21.34
C ASP A 211 -9.24 24.18 -20.36
N PRO A 212 -8.48 25.18 -20.88
CA PRO A 212 -7.78 26.15 -20.04
C PRO A 212 -8.72 27.00 -19.18
N GLN A 213 -9.92 27.35 -19.68
CA GLN A 213 -10.89 28.18 -18.95
C GLN A 213 -11.44 27.44 -17.72
N ARG A 214 -11.79 26.15 -17.89
CA ARG A 214 -12.25 25.30 -16.78
C ARG A 214 -11.14 25.04 -15.74
N LEU A 215 -9.88 25.02 -16.15
CA LEU A 215 -8.73 24.80 -15.27
C LEU A 215 -8.28 26.05 -14.51
N GLN A 216 -8.79 27.24 -14.88
CA GLN A 216 -8.56 28.49 -14.13
C GLN A 216 -9.51 28.62 -12.93
N ASP A 217 -10.73 28.10 -13.02
CA ASP A 217 -11.67 28.03 -11.92
C ASP A 217 -11.35 26.85 -11.00
N PRO A 218 -11.05 27.07 -9.70
CA PRO A 218 -10.64 26.00 -8.79
C PRO A 218 -11.69 24.90 -8.62
N ALA A 219 -12.98 25.25 -8.58
CA ALA A 219 -14.07 24.29 -8.39
C ALA A 219 -14.25 23.41 -9.66
N GLN A 220 -14.15 24.02 -10.84
CA GLN A 220 -14.15 23.28 -12.11
C GLN A 220 -12.90 22.42 -12.26
N ALA A 221 -11.74 22.97 -11.92
CA ALA A 221 -10.48 22.22 -11.93
C ALA A 221 -10.53 20.97 -11.04
N ALA A 222 -11.14 21.07 -9.86
CA ALA A 222 -11.33 19.93 -8.95
C ALA A 222 -12.23 18.85 -9.58
N LYS A 223 -13.36 19.25 -10.21
CA LYS A 223 -14.24 18.32 -10.93
C LYS A 223 -13.53 17.66 -12.10
N VAL A 224 -12.82 18.44 -12.92
CA VAL A 224 -12.02 17.92 -14.04
C VAL A 224 -10.98 16.91 -13.54
N LEU A 225 -10.23 17.24 -12.49
CA LEU A 225 -9.19 16.38 -11.96
C LEU A 225 -9.76 15.08 -11.38
N LYS A 226 -10.90 15.13 -10.69
CA LYS A 226 -11.62 13.94 -10.19
C LYS A 226 -12.00 13.01 -11.35
N THR A 227 -12.64 13.56 -12.40
CA THR A 227 -13.03 12.80 -13.59
C THR A 227 -11.81 12.23 -14.32
N ALA A 228 -10.81 13.06 -14.59
CA ALA A 228 -9.59 12.64 -15.26
C ALA A 228 -8.82 11.57 -14.49
N GLY A 229 -8.77 11.68 -13.16
CA GLY A 229 -8.18 10.68 -12.28
C GLY A 229 -8.87 9.32 -12.42
N SER A 230 -10.19 9.32 -12.40
CA SER A 230 -11.00 8.11 -12.55
C SER A 230 -10.84 7.47 -13.94
N LEU A 231 -10.84 8.26 -15.01
CA LEU A 231 -10.64 7.77 -16.38
C LEU A 231 -9.23 7.21 -16.58
N ALA A 232 -8.21 7.88 -16.04
CA ALA A 232 -6.83 7.40 -16.08
C ALA A 232 -6.65 6.08 -15.31
N GLU A 233 -7.34 5.93 -14.18
CA GLU A 233 -7.39 4.66 -13.43
C GLU A 233 -8.07 3.57 -14.26
N ASN A 234 -9.19 3.85 -14.92
CA ASN A 234 -9.89 2.86 -15.75
C ASN A 234 -8.98 2.33 -16.87
N LEU A 235 -8.24 3.21 -17.57
CA LEU A 235 -7.28 2.78 -18.59
C LEU A 235 -6.14 1.92 -17.99
N MET A 236 -5.71 2.21 -16.78
CA MET A 236 -4.72 1.40 -16.07
C MET A 236 -5.32 0.03 -15.68
N LEU A 237 -6.58 0.00 -15.23
CA LEU A 237 -7.29 -1.24 -14.90
C LEU A 237 -7.49 -2.15 -16.12
N GLU A 238 -7.74 -1.60 -17.32
CA GLU A 238 -7.79 -2.38 -18.56
C GLU A 238 -6.49 -3.18 -18.78
N TYR A 239 -5.35 -2.52 -18.58
CA TYR A 239 -4.05 -3.19 -18.67
C TYR A 239 -3.85 -4.22 -17.56
N ALA A 240 -4.20 -3.86 -16.33
CA ALA A 240 -4.06 -4.72 -15.15
C ALA A 240 -4.96 -5.96 -15.22
N GLN A 241 -6.13 -5.85 -15.89
CA GLN A 241 -7.08 -6.94 -16.15
C GLN A 241 -6.58 -7.97 -17.17
N ASP A 242 -5.47 -7.70 -17.82
CA ASP A 242 -4.95 -8.49 -18.95
C ASP A 242 -5.83 -8.46 -20.21
N LEU A 243 -6.54 -7.36 -20.45
CA LEU A 243 -7.22 -7.17 -21.73
C LEU A 243 -6.22 -7.19 -22.88
N PRO A 244 -6.61 -7.66 -24.10
CA PRO A 244 -5.76 -7.61 -25.28
C PRO A 244 -5.21 -6.21 -25.51
N LEU A 245 -3.90 -6.06 -25.74
CA LEU A 245 -3.24 -4.75 -25.84
C LEU A 245 -3.90 -3.78 -26.84
N PRO A 246 -4.48 -4.23 -27.99
CA PRO A 246 -5.22 -3.32 -28.86
C PRO A 246 -6.51 -2.76 -28.24
N GLN A 247 -7.06 -3.40 -27.20
CA GLN A 247 -8.24 -2.91 -26.49
C GLN A 247 -7.85 -1.95 -25.35
N VAL A 248 -6.66 -2.10 -24.75
CA VAL A 248 -6.17 -1.22 -23.68
C VAL A 248 -5.98 0.18 -24.23
N ALA A 249 -6.75 1.14 -23.70
CA ALA A 249 -6.73 2.52 -24.18
C ALA A 249 -6.85 2.60 -25.72
N TRP A 250 -7.58 1.70 -26.34
CA TRP A 250 -7.72 1.56 -27.82
C TRP A 250 -6.38 1.41 -28.53
N GLY A 251 -5.38 0.80 -27.90
CA GLY A 251 -4.03 0.67 -28.44
C GLY A 251 -3.21 1.98 -28.48
N ARG A 252 -3.72 3.07 -27.92
CA ARG A 252 -3.11 4.43 -27.99
C ARG A 252 -2.15 4.74 -26.84
N ALA A 253 -2.07 3.88 -25.83
CA ALA A 253 -1.19 4.05 -24.68
C ALA A 253 -0.52 2.72 -24.30
N ASP A 254 0.81 2.73 -24.27
CA ASP A 254 1.60 1.63 -23.71
C ASP A 254 1.63 1.68 -22.16
N ALA A 255 2.21 0.67 -21.53
CA ALA A 255 2.33 0.58 -20.08
C ALA A 255 3.02 1.80 -19.45
N ALA A 256 4.01 2.39 -20.13
CA ALA A 256 4.71 3.58 -19.64
C ALA A 256 3.83 4.83 -19.74
N ALA A 257 3.03 4.97 -20.78
CA ALA A 257 2.04 6.03 -20.93
C ALA A 257 0.94 5.91 -19.85
N LEU A 258 0.41 4.70 -19.61
CA LEU A 258 -0.56 4.43 -18.54
C LEU A 258 0.00 4.80 -17.16
N GLN A 259 1.24 4.45 -16.86
CA GLN A 259 1.90 4.87 -15.62
C GLN A 259 2.06 6.39 -15.50
N ARG A 260 2.23 7.13 -16.60
CA ARG A 260 2.22 8.60 -16.55
C ARG A 260 0.81 9.16 -16.33
N LEU A 261 -0.20 8.58 -16.99
CA LEU A 261 -1.59 9.03 -16.89
C LEU A 261 -2.18 8.81 -15.49
N VAL A 262 -1.86 7.69 -14.82
CA VAL A 262 -2.34 7.41 -13.45
C VAL A 262 -1.86 8.46 -12.43
N GLY A 263 -0.87 9.27 -12.78
CA GLY A 263 -0.52 10.48 -12.02
C GLY A 263 -1.67 11.49 -11.86
N LEU A 264 -2.72 11.43 -12.70
CA LEU A 264 -3.95 12.21 -12.53
C LEU A 264 -4.80 11.66 -11.37
N HIS A 265 -4.88 10.35 -11.22
CA HIS A 265 -5.49 9.69 -10.05
C HIS A 265 -4.78 10.10 -8.76
N ASN A 266 -3.44 10.01 -8.73
CA ASN A 266 -2.65 10.43 -7.58
C ASN A 266 -2.87 11.91 -7.23
N ALA A 267 -2.92 12.82 -8.23
CA ALA A 267 -3.15 14.24 -8.01
C ALA A 267 -4.56 14.51 -7.48
N SER A 268 -5.58 13.82 -8.01
CA SER A 268 -6.95 13.90 -7.49
C SER A 268 -7.01 13.44 -6.03
N PHE A 269 -6.36 12.35 -5.69
CA PHE A 269 -6.34 11.80 -4.33
C PHE A 269 -5.49 12.63 -3.38
N ALA A 270 -4.38 13.20 -3.84
CA ALA A 270 -3.59 14.13 -3.03
C ALA A 270 -4.40 15.33 -2.57
N TYR A 271 -5.27 15.84 -3.47
CA TYR A 271 -6.14 16.96 -3.20
C TYR A 271 -7.34 16.57 -2.31
N SER A 272 -8.09 15.52 -2.69
CA SER A 272 -9.42 15.24 -2.14
C SER A 272 -9.44 14.22 -0.99
N LYS A 273 -8.35 13.44 -0.78
CA LYS A 273 -8.29 12.34 0.19
C LYS A 273 -7.07 12.42 1.10
N ARG A 274 -5.87 12.67 0.54
CA ARG A 274 -4.62 12.70 1.30
C ARG A 274 -4.37 14.05 1.99
N ALA A 275 -4.97 15.14 1.55
CA ALA A 275 -4.91 16.42 2.26
C ALA A 275 -5.34 16.22 3.72
N LEU A 276 -4.59 16.80 4.69
CA LEU A 276 -4.78 16.48 6.10
C LEU A 276 -6.21 16.67 6.62
N PRO A 277 -6.96 17.73 6.25
CA PRO A 277 -8.36 17.85 6.68
C PRO A 277 -9.24 16.68 6.18
N ALA A 278 -9.14 16.31 4.91
CA ALA A 278 -9.87 15.18 4.35
C ALA A 278 -9.41 13.83 4.95
N ALA A 279 -8.10 13.68 5.19
CA ALA A 279 -7.53 12.50 5.81
C ALA A 279 -8.01 12.32 7.26
N ARG A 280 -8.15 13.41 8.01
CA ARG A 280 -8.74 13.40 9.36
C ARG A 280 -10.21 13.01 9.31
N ALA A 281 -10.99 13.63 8.45
CA ALA A 281 -12.43 13.36 8.36
C ALA A 281 -12.73 11.90 8.00
N GLY A 282 -11.99 11.30 7.04
CA GLY A 282 -12.30 9.95 6.56
C GLY A 282 -11.40 8.84 7.12
N GLY A 283 -10.31 9.16 7.82
CA GLY A 283 -9.31 8.17 8.24
C GLY A 283 -9.08 8.06 9.75
N SER A 284 -9.59 9.00 10.55
CA SER A 284 -9.34 9.01 12.01
C SER A 284 -9.89 7.78 12.69
N ASN A 285 -11.10 7.33 12.35
CA ASN A 285 -11.70 6.13 12.95
C ASN A 285 -10.83 4.89 12.72
N LEU A 286 -10.49 4.63 11.46
CA LEU A 286 -9.63 3.49 11.11
C LEU A 286 -8.27 3.58 11.83
N LEU A 287 -7.58 4.72 11.76
CA LEU A 287 -6.26 4.84 12.38
C LEU A 287 -6.32 4.69 13.91
N ALA A 288 -7.37 5.20 14.58
CA ALA A 288 -7.52 5.05 16.02
C ALA A 288 -7.57 3.57 16.43
N HIS A 289 -8.34 2.75 15.73
CA HIS A 289 -8.44 1.32 16.00
C HIS A 289 -7.17 0.54 15.62
N LEU A 290 -6.44 0.96 14.57
CA LEU A 290 -5.10 0.42 14.25
C LEU A 290 -4.09 0.71 15.38
N LEU A 291 -4.08 1.94 15.91
CA LEU A 291 -3.22 2.32 17.04
C LEU A 291 -3.60 1.56 18.32
N ALA A 292 -4.91 1.37 18.58
CA ALA A 292 -5.40 0.58 19.69
C ALA A 292 -4.94 -0.90 19.60
N THR A 293 -4.93 -1.47 18.41
CA THR A 293 -4.45 -2.83 18.16
C THR A 293 -2.93 -2.94 18.41
N LEU A 294 -2.15 -1.94 18.00
CA LEU A 294 -0.72 -1.88 18.30
C LEU A 294 -0.44 -1.74 19.81
N GLN A 295 -1.25 -0.93 20.52
CA GLN A 295 -1.15 -0.78 21.98
C GLN A 295 -1.47 -2.10 22.69
N ALA A 296 -2.57 -2.77 22.35
CA ALA A 296 -2.93 -4.06 22.92
C ALA A 296 -1.82 -5.11 22.70
N ALA A 297 -1.27 -5.21 21.48
CA ALA A 297 -0.15 -6.09 21.16
C ALA A 297 1.15 -5.74 21.91
N ALA A 298 1.33 -4.47 22.30
CA ALA A 298 2.45 -4.02 23.13
C ALA A 298 2.19 -4.23 24.64
N GLY A 299 1.02 -4.75 25.05
CA GLY A 299 0.64 -4.93 26.45
C GLY A 299 0.17 -3.66 27.13
N GLN A 300 -0.27 -2.65 26.36
CA GLN A 300 -0.82 -1.39 26.86
C GLN A 300 -2.36 -1.42 26.79
N ALA A 301 -3.04 -0.70 27.67
CA ALA A 301 -4.50 -0.54 27.62
C ALA A 301 -4.86 0.54 26.57
N PRO A 302 -5.60 0.22 25.48
CA PRO A 302 -6.04 1.19 24.50
C PRO A 302 -7.28 1.96 24.97
N ALA A 303 -7.46 3.20 24.44
CA ALA A 303 -8.62 4.03 24.73
C ALA A 303 -9.88 3.63 23.93
N VAL A 304 -9.71 2.99 22.79
CA VAL A 304 -10.78 2.47 21.92
C VAL A 304 -10.56 0.97 21.67
N ALA A 305 -11.57 0.27 21.19
CA ALA A 305 -11.49 -1.17 20.95
C ALA A 305 -10.40 -1.53 19.91
N PRO A 306 -9.55 -2.53 20.16
CA PRO A 306 -8.63 -3.07 19.15
C PRO A 306 -9.39 -3.89 18.10
N LEU A 307 -8.84 -4.02 16.90
CA LEU A 307 -9.42 -4.78 15.77
C LEU A 307 -9.18 -6.29 15.87
N ALA A 308 -8.26 -6.71 16.73
CA ALA A 308 -7.87 -8.11 16.85
C ALA A 308 -7.33 -8.37 18.27
N PRO A 309 -7.33 -9.64 18.74
CA PRO A 309 -6.72 -10.06 20.00
C PRO A 309 -5.24 -9.65 20.11
N ALA A 310 -4.75 -9.45 21.33
CA ALA A 310 -3.39 -8.95 21.60
C ALA A 310 -2.26 -9.92 21.15
N ASP A 311 -2.56 -11.19 21.01
CA ASP A 311 -1.65 -12.24 20.54
C ASP A 311 -1.64 -12.41 19.02
N THR A 312 -2.47 -11.64 18.29
CA THR A 312 -2.48 -11.63 16.83
C THR A 312 -1.11 -11.24 16.28
N ARG A 313 -0.64 -11.99 15.29
CA ARG A 313 0.67 -11.78 14.65
C ARG A 313 0.56 -11.06 13.30
N ALA A 314 -0.55 -11.24 12.62
CA ALA A 314 -0.85 -10.62 11.34
C ALA A 314 -2.32 -10.18 11.29
N LEU A 315 -2.55 -8.88 11.08
CA LEU A 315 -3.87 -8.30 10.85
C LEU A 315 -3.91 -7.72 9.45
N VAL A 316 -4.85 -8.16 8.62
CA VAL A 316 -5.03 -7.69 7.24
C VAL A 316 -6.40 -7.04 7.11
N LEU A 317 -6.42 -5.81 6.61
CA LEU A 317 -7.66 -5.09 6.30
C LEU A 317 -7.76 -4.89 4.77
N LEU A 318 -8.80 -5.43 4.16
CA LEU A 318 -9.12 -5.27 2.74
C LEU A 318 -10.11 -4.12 2.57
N GLY A 319 -9.61 -3.01 2.04
CA GLY A 319 -10.38 -1.78 1.83
C GLY A 319 -10.13 -1.20 0.43
N HIS A 320 -10.04 0.12 0.36
CA HIS A 320 -10.02 0.89 -0.86
C HIS A 320 -8.75 1.77 -0.95
N ASP A 321 -8.47 2.26 -2.16
CA ASP A 321 -7.51 3.32 -2.42
C ASP A 321 -7.74 4.56 -1.53
N THR A 322 -9.00 4.89 -1.27
CA THR A 322 -9.42 5.99 -0.38
C THR A 322 -8.89 5.80 1.05
N ASN A 323 -8.98 4.59 1.61
CA ASN A 323 -8.46 4.29 2.94
C ASN A 323 -6.93 4.44 3.00
N LEU A 324 -6.23 3.95 1.98
CA LEU A 324 -4.78 4.13 1.86
C LEU A 324 -4.39 5.60 1.75
N ALA A 325 -5.17 6.40 0.99
CA ALA A 325 -4.91 7.82 0.84
C ALA A 325 -5.14 8.61 2.14
N HIS A 326 -6.21 8.31 2.88
CA HIS A 326 -6.47 8.90 4.20
C HIS A 326 -5.33 8.57 5.17
N LEU A 327 -4.95 7.29 5.27
CA LEU A 327 -3.83 6.87 6.13
C LEU A 327 -2.52 7.52 5.71
N ALA A 328 -2.21 7.60 4.40
CA ALA A 328 -1.02 8.29 3.91
C ALA A 328 -1.02 9.78 4.32
N GLY A 329 -2.17 10.45 4.27
CA GLY A 329 -2.34 11.81 4.77
C GLY A 329 -2.09 11.93 6.27
N LEU A 330 -2.63 11.02 7.07
CA LEU A 330 -2.42 10.96 8.52
C LEU A 330 -0.96 10.61 8.88
N PHE A 331 -0.29 9.76 8.11
CA PHE A 331 1.14 9.48 8.26
C PHE A 331 2.04 10.59 7.71
N GLY A 332 1.50 11.53 6.93
CA GLY A 332 2.27 12.63 6.32
C GLY A 332 3.22 12.15 5.22
N ILE A 333 2.86 11.13 4.45
CA ILE A 333 3.67 10.54 3.40
C ILE A 333 3.04 10.71 2.01
N ASP A 334 3.89 10.68 0.98
CA ASP A 334 3.47 10.46 -0.41
C ASP A 334 3.86 9.03 -0.82
N PRO A 335 2.91 8.08 -0.87
CA PRO A 335 3.22 6.65 -0.92
C PRO A 335 3.69 6.16 -2.29
N ILE A 336 4.06 7.04 -3.22
CA ILE A 336 4.64 6.66 -4.52
C ILE A 336 5.95 5.91 -4.32
N VAL A 337 6.05 4.73 -4.93
CA VAL A 337 7.21 3.86 -4.86
C VAL A 337 7.88 3.76 -6.23
N ARG A 338 9.21 3.82 -6.27
CA ARG A 338 9.95 3.74 -7.54
C ARG A 338 9.59 2.45 -8.31
N GLY A 339 9.17 2.62 -9.57
CA GLY A 339 8.77 1.52 -10.46
C GLY A 339 7.28 1.17 -10.40
N GLN A 340 6.51 1.90 -9.57
CA GLN A 340 5.05 1.91 -9.59
C GLN A 340 4.57 3.36 -9.44
N SER A 341 3.98 3.89 -10.51
CA SER A 341 3.53 5.29 -10.54
C SER A 341 2.16 5.49 -9.89
N ASP A 342 1.35 4.43 -9.75
CA ASP A 342 0.13 4.49 -8.97
C ASP A 342 0.49 4.47 -7.48
N ALA A 343 0.02 5.45 -6.73
CA ALA A 343 0.22 5.52 -5.28
C ALA A 343 -0.59 4.45 -4.53
N TYR A 344 -1.69 3.99 -5.13
CA TYR A 344 -2.68 3.10 -4.51
C TYR A 344 -3.14 2.00 -5.48
N PRO A 345 -2.22 1.20 -6.08
CA PRO A 345 -2.60 0.19 -7.06
C PRO A 345 -3.45 -0.92 -6.43
N PRO A 346 -4.25 -1.68 -7.21
CA PRO A 346 -4.92 -2.88 -6.73
C PRO A 346 -3.94 -3.82 -6.01
N GLY A 347 -4.33 -4.36 -4.84
CA GLY A 347 -3.44 -5.16 -3.99
C GLY A 347 -2.25 -4.41 -3.37
N GLY A 348 -2.15 -3.10 -3.58
CA GLY A 348 -1.17 -2.25 -2.89
C GLY A 348 -1.55 -2.05 -1.44
N ALA A 349 -0.55 -1.93 -0.55
CA ALA A 349 -0.77 -1.88 0.88
C ALA A 349 0.17 -0.92 1.62
N LEU A 350 -0.33 -0.38 2.74
CA LEU A 350 0.45 0.22 3.82
C LEU A 350 0.57 -0.77 4.97
N LEU A 351 1.76 -0.94 5.50
CA LEU A 351 2.06 -1.88 6.57
C LEU A 351 2.64 -1.16 7.78
N LEU A 352 2.13 -1.51 8.96
CA LEU A 352 2.67 -1.12 10.26
C LEU A 352 3.23 -2.36 10.95
N ASP A 353 4.54 -2.38 11.20
CA ASP A 353 5.21 -3.46 11.92
C ASP A 353 5.52 -3.00 13.35
N LEU A 354 4.98 -3.70 14.35
CA LEU A 354 5.39 -3.59 15.75
C LEU A 354 6.59 -4.51 15.96
N VAL A 355 7.73 -3.92 16.29
CA VAL A 355 9.00 -4.64 16.42
C VAL A 355 9.52 -4.51 17.84
N ARG A 356 9.78 -5.65 18.50
CA ARG A 356 10.46 -5.72 19.80
C ARG A 356 11.95 -5.91 19.61
N GLN A 357 12.75 -5.07 20.23
CA GLN A 357 14.21 -5.20 20.27
C GLN A 357 14.74 -4.67 21.58
N ASP A 358 15.63 -5.42 22.24
CA ASP A 358 16.26 -5.05 23.51
C ASP A 358 15.28 -4.58 24.58
N GLY A 359 14.13 -5.27 24.70
CA GLY A 359 13.06 -4.93 25.64
C GLY A 359 12.21 -3.71 25.25
N GLN A 360 12.47 -3.05 24.13
CA GLN A 360 11.76 -1.85 23.67
C GLN A 360 10.92 -2.15 22.42
N ASP A 361 9.73 -1.54 22.33
CA ASP A 361 8.86 -1.63 21.16
C ASP A 361 9.08 -0.44 20.21
N PHE A 362 9.13 -0.75 18.92
CA PHE A 362 9.28 0.19 17.82
C PHE A 362 8.18 0.00 16.79
N LEU A 363 7.83 1.08 16.12
CA LEU A 363 6.92 1.07 14.98
C LEU A 363 7.69 1.37 13.69
N GLN A 364 7.37 0.60 12.62
CA GLN A 364 7.88 0.83 11.26
C GLN A 364 6.71 0.95 10.29
N LEU A 365 6.79 1.91 9.37
CA LEU A 365 5.82 2.10 8.29
C LEU A 365 6.45 1.72 6.96
N ARG A 366 5.74 0.92 6.15
CA ARG A 366 6.16 0.51 4.81
C ARG A 366 5.00 0.60 3.82
N SER A 367 5.31 0.87 2.55
CA SER A 367 4.44 0.57 1.42
C SER A 367 4.92 -0.70 0.74
N VAL A 368 4.00 -1.59 0.37
CA VAL A 368 4.27 -2.75 -0.49
C VAL A 368 3.26 -2.71 -1.63
N VAL A 369 3.76 -2.53 -2.86
CA VAL A 369 2.90 -2.30 -4.02
C VAL A 369 3.30 -3.21 -5.18
N PRO A 370 2.32 -3.85 -5.87
CA PRO A 370 2.58 -4.58 -7.11
C PRO A 370 2.97 -3.60 -8.23
N THR A 371 3.90 -4.00 -9.08
CA THR A 371 4.15 -3.26 -10.34
C THR A 371 3.00 -3.48 -11.33
N LEU A 372 2.81 -2.56 -12.27
CA LEU A 372 1.75 -2.70 -13.26
C LEU A 372 1.87 -3.98 -14.12
N PRO A 373 3.07 -4.42 -14.56
CA PRO A 373 3.22 -5.72 -15.20
C PRO A 373 2.92 -6.91 -14.28
N ALA A 374 3.16 -6.79 -12.97
CA ALA A 374 2.85 -7.84 -12.00
C ALA A 374 1.34 -8.06 -11.86
N LEU A 375 0.57 -6.96 -11.82
CA LEU A 375 -0.90 -7.01 -11.81
C LEU A 375 -1.44 -7.71 -13.06
N ARG A 376 -0.92 -7.35 -14.25
CA ARG A 376 -1.32 -7.97 -15.50
C ARG A 376 -1.03 -9.47 -15.54
N ALA A 377 0.10 -9.90 -14.99
CA ALA A 377 0.54 -11.28 -15.03
C ALA A 377 0.12 -12.11 -13.81
N ASN A 378 -0.52 -11.50 -12.81
CA ASN A 378 -0.80 -12.09 -11.50
C ASN A 378 0.43 -12.77 -10.87
N ARG A 379 1.61 -12.16 -11.04
CA ARG A 379 2.89 -12.67 -10.53
C ARG A 379 3.49 -11.73 -9.49
N PHE A 380 3.63 -12.20 -8.25
CA PHE A 380 4.06 -11.39 -7.10
C PHE A 380 5.33 -11.95 -6.43
N ASP A 381 6.40 -12.05 -7.21
CA ASP A 381 7.74 -12.38 -6.71
C ASP A 381 8.48 -11.16 -6.12
N GLY A 382 9.73 -11.36 -5.67
CA GLY A 382 10.51 -10.29 -5.04
C GLY A 382 10.85 -9.09 -5.95
N ARG A 383 10.72 -9.22 -7.29
CA ARG A 383 10.94 -8.13 -8.25
C ARG A 383 9.63 -7.44 -8.65
N SER A 384 8.53 -8.13 -8.51
CA SER A 384 7.18 -7.70 -8.89
C SER A 384 6.50 -6.87 -7.82
N LEU A 385 6.89 -7.05 -6.56
CA LEU A 385 6.49 -6.20 -5.44
C LEU A 385 7.58 -5.17 -5.15
N ARG A 386 7.18 -3.90 -5.06
CA ARG A 386 8.05 -2.80 -4.66
C ARG A 386 7.77 -2.44 -3.22
N GLU A 387 8.82 -2.28 -2.43
CA GLU A 387 8.73 -1.90 -1.03
C GLU A 387 9.46 -0.58 -0.79
N ARG A 388 8.88 0.28 0.04
CA ARG A 388 9.51 1.48 0.56
C ARG A 388 9.16 1.67 2.02
N ARG A 389 10.16 2.04 2.84
CA ARG A 389 9.97 2.43 4.24
C ARG A 389 9.81 3.93 4.34
N TRP A 390 9.02 4.35 5.31
CA TRP A 390 8.68 5.75 5.52
C TRP A 390 8.93 6.15 6.96
N PRO A 391 9.43 7.37 7.22
CA PRO A 391 9.45 7.90 8.58
C PRO A 391 8.03 8.21 9.04
N LEU A 392 7.77 8.03 10.33
CA LEU A 392 6.52 8.43 10.97
C LEU A 392 6.62 9.86 11.54
N PRO A 393 5.49 10.57 11.71
CA PRO A 393 5.43 11.84 12.40
C PRO A 393 6.10 11.77 13.78
N GLY A 394 6.79 12.83 14.20
CA GLY A 394 7.48 12.89 15.49
C GLY A 394 8.80 12.11 15.57
N CYS A 395 9.17 11.33 14.56
CA CYS A 395 10.31 10.41 14.62
C CYS A 395 11.63 10.97 14.06
N GLY A 396 11.67 12.24 13.67
CA GLY A 396 12.91 12.90 13.20
C GLY A 396 13.53 12.22 11.98
N GLY A 397 12.72 11.73 11.04
CA GLY A 397 13.19 11.06 9.82
C GLY A 397 13.61 9.59 10.02
N ARG A 398 13.59 9.05 11.23
CA ARG A 398 13.96 7.65 11.51
C ARG A 398 12.90 6.70 10.94
N LEU A 399 13.35 5.65 10.25
CA LEU A 399 12.49 4.61 9.66
C LEU A 399 12.00 3.56 10.69
N ARG A 400 12.62 3.53 11.86
CA ARG A 400 12.22 2.76 13.04
C ARG A 400 12.05 3.74 14.19
N CYS A 401 10.85 3.86 14.70
CA CYS A 401 10.49 4.85 15.72
C CYS A 401 10.10 4.17 17.03
N PRO A 402 10.62 4.57 18.18
CA PRO A 402 10.12 4.06 19.46
C PRO A 402 8.60 4.24 19.54
N LEU A 403 7.89 3.18 19.97
CA LEU A 403 6.41 3.20 20.04
C LEU A 403 5.91 4.34 20.93
N ALA A 404 6.62 4.62 22.05
CA ALA A 404 6.31 5.70 22.96
C ALA A 404 6.38 7.11 22.33
N ILE A 405 7.09 7.26 21.19
CA ILE A 405 7.16 8.51 20.42
C ILE A 405 6.12 8.49 19.29
N ALA A 406 6.01 7.35 18.58
CA ALA A 406 5.14 7.23 17.41
C ALA A 406 3.64 7.34 17.77
N LEU A 407 3.21 6.68 18.87
CA LEU A 407 1.80 6.66 19.26
C LEU A 407 1.24 8.06 19.52
N PRO A 408 1.76 8.87 20.45
CA PRO A 408 1.21 10.20 20.71
C PRO A 408 1.30 11.12 19.49
N ALA A 409 2.36 11.01 18.68
CA ALA A 409 2.51 11.81 17.48
C ALA A 409 1.43 11.45 16.40
N LEU A 410 1.04 10.19 16.28
CA LEU A 410 -0.03 9.76 15.40
C LEU A 410 -1.42 10.09 15.97
N GLN A 411 -1.63 9.92 17.28
CA GLN A 411 -2.87 10.30 17.96
C GLN A 411 -3.16 11.80 17.81
N ALA A 412 -2.15 12.68 17.88
CA ALA A 412 -2.30 14.12 17.67
C ALA A 412 -2.76 14.49 16.23
N ARG A 413 -2.69 13.56 15.29
CA ARG A 413 -3.16 13.78 13.91
C ARG A 413 -4.61 13.36 13.70
N LEU A 414 -5.22 12.67 14.64
CA LEU A 414 -6.62 12.26 14.58
C LEU A 414 -7.56 13.46 14.82
N ASP A 415 -8.77 13.34 14.31
CA ASP A 415 -9.92 14.11 14.73
C ASP A 415 -10.71 13.29 15.77
N PRO A 416 -10.71 13.68 17.06
CA PRO A 416 -11.39 12.91 18.09
C PRO A 416 -12.91 12.80 17.89
N GLN A 417 -13.52 13.76 17.19
CA GLN A 417 -14.96 13.74 16.89
C GLN A 417 -15.31 12.71 15.80
N ARG A 418 -14.30 12.20 15.11
CA ARG A 418 -14.40 11.21 14.03
C ARG A 418 -13.90 9.83 14.47
N VAL A 419 -13.99 9.51 15.76
CA VAL A 419 -13.53 8.23 16.33
C VAL A 419 -14.63 7.60 17.15
N GLU A 420 -15.05 6.40 16.78
CA GLU A 420 -15.95 5.56 17.57
C GLU A 420 -15.17 4.77 18.62
N ALA A 421 -15.76 4.55 19.79
CA ALA A 421 -15.11 3.77 20.85
C ALA A 421 -15.11 2.27 20.56
N ALA A 422 -16.16 1.77 19.87
CA ALA A 422 -16.38 0.37 19.56
C ALA A 422 -16.07 0.03 18.11
N VAL A 423 -15.64 -1.19 17.86
CA VAL A 423 -15.58 -1.78 16.53
C VAL A 423 -16.95 -2.34 16.18
N PRO A 424 -17.47 -2.17 14.95
CA PRO A 424 -18.73 -2.78 14.55
C PRO A 424 -18.67 -4.31 14.69
N ALA A 425 -19.79 -4.92 15.13
CA ALA A 425 -19.89 -6.38 15.27
C ALA A 425 -19.89 -7.04 13.89
N MET A 426 -18.73 -7.47 13.43
CA MET A 426 -18.54 -8.18 12.16
C MET A 426 -18.86 -9.66 12.31
N THR A 427 -19.34 -10.29 11.23
CA THR A 427 -19.57 -11.72 11.12
C THR A 427 -18.42 -12.43 10.43
N GLU A 428 -18.24 -13.71 10.72
CA GLU A 428 -17.30 -14.58 10.01
C GLU A 428 -17.87 -15.02 8.67
N TRP A 429 -17.09 -14.91 7.62
CA TRP A 429 -17.39 -15.34 6.27
C TRP A 429 -16.36 -16.38 5.82
N PRO A 430 -16.79 -17.51 5.25
CA PRO A 430 -15.85 -18.51 4.76
C PRO A 430 -15.02 -17.96 3.59
N ALA A 431 -13.74 -18.26 3.60
CA ALA A 431 -12.86 -18.06 2.45
C ALA A 431 -13.12 -19.19 1.44
N GLN A 432 -14.26 -19.18 0.76
CA GLN A 432 -14.52 -20.09 -0.35
C GLN A 432 -13.87 -19.49 -1.61
N ALA A 433 -13.18 -20.32 -2.37
CA ALA A 433 -12.88 -19.99 -3.76
C ALA A 433 -14.22 -19.63 -4.42
N ALA A 434 -14.30 -18.44 -5.00
CA ALA A 434 -15.46 -18.07 -5.80
C ALA A 434 -15.64 -19.22 -6.80
N SER A 435 -16.73 -19.95 -6.69
CA SER A 435 -17.12 -20.92 -7.70
C SER A 435 -17.29 -20.11 -8.99
N VAL A 436 -16.31 -20.24 -9.88
CA VAL A 436 -16.42 -19.73 -11.24
C VAL A 436 -17.60 -20.47 -11.81
N GLY A 437 -18.76 -19.80 -11.87
CA GLY A 437 -19.92 -20.32 -12.54
C GLY A 437 -19.54 -20.65 -13.97
N GLU A 438 -19.77 -21.90 -14.34
CA GLU A 438 -19.68 -22.39 -15.69
C GLU A 438 -20.60 -21.62 -16.66
#